data_b13f58d091cd08de1dd755f4459867d0
#
_entry.id   b13f58d091cd08de1dd755f4459867d0
#
_cell.length_a   1.000
_cell.length_b   1.000
_cell.length_c   1.000
_cell.angle_alpha   90.00
_cell.angle_beta   90.00
_cell.angle_gamma   90.00
#
_symmetry.space_group_name_H-M   'P 1'
#
loop_
_entity.id
_entity.type
_entity.pdbx_description
1 polymer ?
#
loop_
_entity_poly.entity_id
_entity_poly.type
_entity_poly.pdbx_seq_one_letter_code
_entity_poly.pdbx_strand_id
1 'polypeptide(L)'
;LTQNTRGSYPIESIENRTSNSMAGNPKNVVFLTCDAFGVLPPLSRLTPEQAAYHFISGYTAKVAGTEIGITEPQATFSTCFGAPFMPRHPSIYANLLSDKIRDNDAKCWLINTGWVAGGYGESSRIKIKWTRALLNAALKGDLDDVVFVKDRRFGFSVPTTCEGVPDNILQPRETWNDKKKFDNVADLLARMFIENFEQYKEGVSDEVMSSSPIVLGSQ
;
A
#
# COMPACT_ATOMS: atom_id res chain seq x y z
N LEU A 1 -25.22 2.24 7.62
CA LEU A 1 -23.76 2.23 7.80
C LEU A 1 -23.10 2.50 6.45
N THR A 2 -22.17 3.43 6.41
CA THR A 2 -21.39 3.75 5.22
C THR A 2 -20.10 2.90 5.17
N GLN A 3 -19.52 2.74 3.97
CA GLN A 3 -18.26 2.02 3.81
C GLN A 3 -17.05 2.78 4.39
N ASN A 4 -17.24 4.05 4.75
CA ASN A 4 -16.22 4.91 5.25
C ASN A 4 -16.76 5.73 6.42
N THR A 5 -16.32 5.39 7.62
CA THR A 5 -16.70 6.08 8.86
C THR A 5 -15.45 6.39 9.67
N ARG A 6 -15.53 7.47 10.43
CA ARG A 6 -14.50 7.86 11.39
C ARG A 6 -15.13 7.91 12.78
N GLY A 7 -14.38 7.44 13.76
CA GLY A 7 -14.77 7.49 15.17
C GLY A 7 -13.61 7.98 16.02
N SER A 8 -13.93 8.71 17.09
CA SER A 8 -12.98 9.07 18.12
C SER A 8 -13.37 8.36 19.41
N TYR A 9 -12.41 7.77 20.10
CA TYR A 9 -12.60 7.08 21.37
C TYR A 9 -11.36 7.24 22.25
N PRO A 10 -11.50 7.20 23.59
CA PRO A 10 -10.36 7.27 24.50
C PRO A 10 -9.46 6.05 24.33
N ILE A 11 -8.15 6.22 24.53
CA ILE A 11 -7.17 5.13 24.40
C ILE A 11 -7.46 3.99 25.39
N GLU A 12 -8.11 4.28 26.52
CA GLU A 12 -8.54 3.31 27.53
C GLU A 12 -9.53 2.27 26.99
N SER A 13 -10.23 2.57 25.91
CA SER A 13 -11.13 1.65 25.22
C SER A 13 -10.40 0.53 24.48
N ILE A 14 -9.07 0.64 24.32
CA ILE A 14 -8.24 -0.40 23.70
C ILE A 14 -7.74 -1.35 24.78
N GLU A 15 -8.24 -2.58 24.79
CA GLU A 15 -7.93 -3.59 25.82
C GLU A 15 -6.44 -3.95 25.88
N ASN A 16 -5.79 -4.08 24.72
CA ASN A 16 -4.38 -4.53 24.60
C ASN A 16 -3.37 -3.38 24.52
N ARG A 17 -3.72 -2.19 24.96
CA ARG A 17 -2.76 -1.08 25.02
C ARG A 17 -1.70 -1.31 26.09
N THR A 18 -0.51 -0.75 25.90
CA THR A 18 0.50 -0.68 26.96
C THR A 18 0.07 0.38 28.01
N SER A 19 0.25 0.07 29.29
CA SER A 19 -0.24 0.93 30.38
C SER A 19 0.42 2.33 30.38
N ASN A 20 1.68 2.42 29.92
CA ASN A 20 2.46 3.65 29.85
C ASN A 20 2.51 4.26 28.43
N SER A 21 1.74 3.73 27.47
CA SER A 21 1.74 4.13 26.07
C SER A 21 3.12 4.11 25.39
N MET A 22 4.05 3.29 25.89
CA MET A 22 5.40 3.15 25.38
C MET A 22 5.65 1.72 24.92
N ALA A 23 6.44 1.58 23.84
CA ALA A 23 6.87 0.29 23.32
C ALA A 23 8.30 0.43 22.76
N GLY A 24 8.94 -0.71 22.49
CA GLY A 24 10.18 -0.77 21.71
C GLY A 24 9.95 -0.51 20.22
N ASN A 25 10.98 -0.71 19.40
CA ASN A 25 10.87 -0.57 17.96
C ASN A 25 9.91 -1.61 17.36
N PRO A 26 9.04 -1.22 16.41
CA PRO A 26 8.12 -2.14 15.78
C PRO A 26 8.88 -3.19 14.94
N LYS A 27 8.39 -4.42 14.94
CA LYS A 27 8.88 -5.50 14.06
C LYS A 27 8.20 -5.51 12.70
N ASN A 28 7.04 -4.87 12.61
CA ASN A 28 6.28 -4.75 11.38
C ASN A 28 5.84 -3.29 11.19
N VAL A 29 6.04 -2.77 9.98
CA VAL A 29 5.53 -1.48 9.52
C VAL A 29 4.48 -1.76 8.45
N VAL A 30 3.29 -1.20 8.60
CA VAL A 30 2.17 -1.43 7.68
C VAL A 30 1.74 -0.11 7.06
N PHE A 31 1.88 -0.01 5.74
CA PHE A 31 1.24 1.03 4.94
C PHE A 31 -0.15 0.58 4.51
N LEU A 32 -1.13 1.43 4.69
CA LEU A 32 -2.48 1.21 4.18
C LEU A 32 -2.69 2.06 2.93
N THR A 33 -3.13 1.41 1.87
CA THR A 33 -3.58 2.09 0.65
C THR A 33 -4.99 1.65 0.27
N CYS A 34 -5.62 2.40 -0.61
CA CYS A 34 -6.91 2.08 -1.21
C CYS A 34 -6.78 2.31 -2.71
N ASP A 35 -6.53 1.25 -3.46
CA ASP A 35 -6.42 1.32 -4.91
C ASP A 35 -7.80 1.27 -5.56
N ALA A 36 -8.24 2.36 -6.18
CA ALA A 36 -9.51 2.44 -6.90
C ALA A 36 -9.46 1.83 -8.30
N PHE A 37 -8.26 1.55 -8.82
CA PHE A 37 -8.07 0.94 -10.14
C PHE A 37 -8.15 -0.58 -10.14
N GLY A 38 -7.94 -1.22 -9.00
CA GLY A 38 -8.02 -2.68 -8.85
C GLY A 38 -6.80 -3.42 -9.41
N VAL A 39 -5.64 -2.79 -9.44
CA VAL A 39 -4.40 -3.34 -10.00
C VAL A 39 -3.33 -3.66 -8.97
N LEU A 40 -3.37 -3.01 -7.79
CA LEU A 40 -2.41 -3.32 -6.73
C LEU A 40 -2.78 -4.61 -5.98
N PRO A 41 -1.78 -5.45 -5.64
CA PRO A 41 -1.99 -6.64 -4.83
C PRO A 41 -2.62 -6.30 -3.46
N PRO A 42 -3.45 -7.19 -2.88
CA PRO A 42 -4.03 -6.99 -1.55
C PRO A 42 -3.00 -6.89 -0.43
N LEU A 43 -1.86 -7.57 -0.58
CA LEU A 43 -0.72 -7.50 0.32
C LEU A 43 0.58 -7.59 -0.48
N SER A 44 1.54 -6.76 -0.11
CA SER A 44 2.90 -6.79 -0.65
C SER A 44 3.92 -6.60 0.46
N ARG A 45 5.06 -7.29 0.39
CA ARG A 45 6.22 -7.03 1.22
C ARG A 45 7.15 -6.09 0.46
N LEU A 46 7.59 -5.02 1.13
CA LEU A 46 8.43 -3.98 0.57
C LEU A 46 9.87 -4.09 1.10
N THR A 47 10.85 -3.74 0.24
CA THR A 47 12.19 -3.42 0.70
C THR A 47 12.20 -2.05 1.39
N PRO A 48 13.24 -1.69 2.15
CA PRO A 48 13.35 -0.34 2.74
C PRO A 48 13.26 0.78 1.69
N GLU A 49 13.81 0.58 0.51
CA GLU A 49 13.80 1.53 -0.61
C GLU A 49 12.40 1.66 -1.21
N GLN A 50 11.72 0.54 -1.43
CA GLN A 50 10.31 0.54 -1.86
C GLN A 50 9.41 1.20 -0.82
N ALA A 51 9.66 0.94 0.47
CA ALA A 51 8.94 1.60 1.55
C ALA A 51 9.13 3.12 1.50
N ALA A 52 10.37 3.61 1.30
CA ALA A 52 10.66 5.04 1.16
C ALA A 52 9.95 5.65 -0.06
N TYR A 53 10.01 4.99 -1.22
CA TYR A 53 9.35 5.44 -2.45
C TYR A 53 7.83 5.55 -2.26
N HIS A 54 7.21 4.51 -1.70
CA HIS A 54 5.77 4.50 -1.43
C HIS A 54 5.35 5.48 -0.34
N PHE A 55 6.18 5.67 0.68
CA PHE A 55 5.96 6.66 1.72
C PHE A 55 5.95 8.08 1.16
N ILE A 56 6.95 8.44 0.33
CA ILE A 56 7.00 9.75 -0.34
C ILE A 56 5.76 9.90 -1.24
N SER A 57 5.42 8.90 -2.03
CA SER A 57 4.27 8.95 -2.94
C SER A 57 2.96 9.12 -2.18
N GLY A 58 2.77 8.41 -1.06
CA GLY A 58 1.56 8.47 -0.24
C GLY A 58 0.29 8.15 -1.02
N TYR A 59 0.38 7.16 -1.93
CA TYR A 59 -0.74 6.80 -2.80
C TYR A 59 -1.89 6.16 -2.04
N THR A 60 -3.09 6.68 -2.29
CA THR A 60 -4.36 6.11 -1.83
C THR A 60 -5.50 6.62 -2.72
N ALA A 61 -6.74 6.32 -2.39
CA ALA A 61 -7.91 6.95 -3.00
C ALA A 61 -8.72 7.73 -1.95
N LYS A 62 -9.15 8.93 -2.32
CA LYS A 62 -10.25 9.60 -1.65
C LYS A 62 -11.52 8.83 -1.99
N VAL A 63 -12.25 8.40 -0.97
CA VAL A 63 -13.51 7.66 -1.17
C VAL A 63 -14.70 8.51 -0.73
N ALA A 64 -15.88 8.20 -1.25
CA ALA A 64 -17.10 8.93 -0.94
C ALA A 64 -17.31 9.07 0.59
N GLY A 65 -17.67 10.26 1.03
CA GLY A 65 -17.91 10.57 2.45
C GLY A 65 -16.66 10.93 3.27
N THR A 66 -15.46 10.97 2.66
CA THR A 66 -14.23 11.47 3.35
C THR A 66 -14.08 12.97 3.25
N GLU A 67 -14.46 13.55 2.12
CA GLU A 67 -14.36 14.98 1.84
C GLU A 67 -15.65 15.48 1.18
N ILE A 68 -15.98 16.76 1.40
CA ILE A 68 -17.13 17.40 0.76
C ILE A 68 -16.92 17.42 -0.76
N GLY A 69 -17.91 16.93 -1.52
CA GLY A 69 -17.88 16.91 -2.99
C GLY A 69 -17.24 15.67 -3.60
N ILE A 70 -16.69 14.75 -2.80
CA ILE A 70 -16.20 13.46 -3.30
C ILE A 70 -17.36 12.46 -3.31
N THR A 71 -17.82 12.11 -4.51
CA THR A 71 -18.91 11.15 -4.75
C THR A 71 -18.39 9.81 -5.25
N GLU A 72 -17.22 9.79 -5.89
CA GLU A 72 -16.57 8.61 -6.43
C GLU A 72 -15.11 8.54 -5.98
N PRO A 73 -14.53 7.34 -5.85
CA PRO A 73 -13.12 7.18 -5.49
C PRO A 73 -12.21 7.85 -6.52
N GLN A 74 -11.29 8.66 -6.02
CA GLN A 74 -10.30 9.37 -6.83
C GLN A 74 -8.91 9.03 -6.32
N ALA A 75 -8.02 8.60 -7.22
CA ALA A 75 -6.61 8.42 -6.90
C ALA A 75 -6.02 9.72 -6.36
N THR A 76 -5.27 9.64 -5.28
CA THR A 76 -4.60 10.78 -4.67
C THR A 76 -3.20 10.40 -4.19
N PHE A 77 -2.31 11.37 -4.25
CA PHE A 77 -0.96 11.27 -3.73
C PHE A 77 -0.81 12.30 -2.61
N SER A 78 -0.71 11.82 -1.36
CA SER A 78 -0.52 12.66 -0.19
C SER A 78 0.85 12.36 0.41
N THR A 79 1.82 13.18 0.11
CA THR A 79 3.23 12.99 0.48
C THR A 79 3.36 12.56 1.94
N CYS A 80 4.10 11.49 2.17
CA CYS A 80 4.29 10.88 3.49
C CYS A 80 2.97 10.52 4.20
N PHE A 81 1.87 10.32 3.44
CA PHE A 81 0.51 10.13 3.97
C PHE A 81 0.00 11.26 4.87
N GLY A 82 0.63 12.42 4.82
CA GLY A 82 0.32 13.53 5.70
C GLY A 82 0.98 14.84 5.28
N ALA A 83 0.96 15.18 3.98
CA ALA A 83 1.62 16.35 3.42
C ALA A 83 1.46 17.65 4.26
N PRO A 84 0.26 18.00 4.77
CA PRO A 84 0.08 19.22 5.58
C PRO A 84 0.85 19.22 6.91
N PHE A 85 1.32 18.06 7.37
CA PHE A 85 2.01 17.89 8.65
C PHE A 85 3.52 17.77 8.51
N MET A 86 4.06 17.82 7.28
CA MET A 86 5.48 17.61 6.98
C MET A 86 6.20 18.94 6.75
N PRO A 87 6.90 19.52 7.79
CA PRO A 87 7.53 20.82 7.66
C PRO A 87 8.89 20.78 6.94
N ARG A 88 9.45 19.58 6.67
CA ARG A 88 10.72 19.40 5.98
C ARG A 88 10.51 18.71 4.64
N HIS A 89 11.55 18.70 3.80
CA HIS A 89 11.52 17.97 2.53
C HIS A 89 11.23 16.48 2.77
N PRO A 90 10.35 15.84 1.97
CA PRO A 90 9.93 14.45 2.15
C PRO A 90 11.05 13.42 2.19
N SER A 91 12.15 13.66 1.48
CA SER A 91 13.33 12.77 1.48
C SER A 91 13.92 12.57 2.88
N ILE A 92 13.87 13.60 3.74
CA ILE A 92 14.39 13.49 5.11
C ILE A 92 13.63 12.43 5.90
N TYR A 93 12.31 12.45 5.80
CA TYR A 93 11.45 11.47 6.47
C TYR A 93 11.58 10.07 5.88
N ALA A 94 11.72 9.98 4.55
CA ALA A 94 11.89 8.70 3.85
C ALA A 94 13.23 8.04 4.21
N ASN A 95 14.32 8.80 4.27
CA ASN A 95 15.63 8.31 4.68
C ASN A 95 15.57 7.80 6.13
N LEU A 96 15.00 8.60 7.06
CA LEU A 96 14.82 8.18 8.45
C LEU A 96 13.99 6.89 8.55
N LEU A 97 12.94 6.74 7.75
CA LEU A 97 12.13 5.53 7.72
C LEU A 97 12.93 4.32 7.23
N SER A 98 13.66 4.46 6.11
CA SER A 98 14.50 3.39 5.56
C SER A 98 15.57 2.95 6.57
N ASP A 99 16.24 3.89 7.22
CA ASP A 99 17.25 3.59 8.24
C ASP A 99 16.62 2.84 9.42
N LYS A 100 15.45 3.30 9.92
CA LYS A 100 14.76 2.61 11.00
C LYS A 100 14.30 1.20 10.63
N ILE A 101 13.88 0.98 9.39
CA ILE A 101 13.52 -0.36 8.89
C ILE A 101 14.77 -1.26 8.90
N ARG A 102 15.90 -0.79 8.38
CA ARG A 102 17.16 -1.55 8.32
C ARG A 102 17.73 -1.81 9.71
N ASP A 103 17.87 -0.78 10.53
CA ASP A 103 18.51 -0.86 11.86
C ASP A 103 17.77 -1.82 12.80
N ASN A 104 16.47 -2.03 12.60
CA ASN A 104 15.64 -2.86 13.47
C ASN A 104 15.17 -4.16 12.81
N ASP A 105 15.65 -4.45 11.59
CA ASP A 105 15.20 -5.61 10.80
C ASP A 105 13.66 -5.71 10.76
N ALA A 106 13.01 -4.55 10.56
CA ALA A 106 11.56 -4.48 10.54
C ALA A 106 11.01 -4.89 9.18
N LYS A 107 9.99 -5.76 9.18
CA LYS A 107 9.28 -6.13 7.95
C LYS A 107 8.35 -4.99 7.55
N CYS A 108 8.35 -4.61 6.27
CA CYS A 108 7.48 -3.57 5.77
C CYS A 108 6.43 -4.16 4.81
N TRP A 109 5.19 -3.81 5.03
CA TRP A 109 4.04 -4.31 4.30
C TRP A 109 3.21 -3.18 3.70
N LEU A 110 2.74 -3.36 2.47
CA LEU A 110 1.71 -2.53 1.85
C LEU A 110 0.42 -3.34 1.78
N ILE A 111 -0.63 -2.86 2.43
CA ILE A 111 -1.96 -3.48 2.41
C ILE A 111 -2.90 -2.61 1.59
N ASN A 112 -3.43 -3.19 0.52
CA ASN A 112 -4.45 -2.58 -0.31
C ASN A 112 -5.84 -2.95 0.19
N THR A 113 -6.63 -1.96 0.57
CA THR A 113 -8.03 -2.10 1.02
C THR A 113 -9.03 -1.69 -0.06
N GLY A 114 -8.54 -1.42 -1.28
CA GLY A 114 -9.31 -0.94 -2.43
C GLY A 114 -10.04 -2.06 -3.17
N TRP A 115 -10.03 -1.97 -4.49
CA TRP A 115 -10.74 -2.88 -5.39
C TRP A 115 -9.87 -4.03 -5.87
N VAL A 116 -10.51 -5.07 -6.39
CA VAL A 116 -9.89 -6.25 -7.02
C VAL A 116 -10.81 -6.76 -8.13
N ALA A 117 -10.23 -7.36 -9.17
CA ALA A 117 -10.93 -7.84 -10.36
C ALA A 117 -11.57 -6.73 -11.23
N GLY A 118 -11.07 -5.53 -11.16
CA GLY A 118 -11.54 -4.33 -11.84
C GLY A 118 -11.50 -3.14 -10.89
N GLY A 119 -11.70 -1.95 -11.44
CA GLY A 119 -11.74 -0.72 -10.66
C GLY A 119 -13.11 -0.45 -10.03
N TYR A 120 -13.23 0.75 -9.45
CA TYR A 120 -14.52 1.26 -8.96
C TYR A 120 -15.58 1.26 -10.07
N GLY A 121 -16.79 0.87 -9.70
CA GLY A 121 -17.91 0.76 -10.63
C GLY A 121 -17.96 -0.53 -11.45
N GLU A 122 -16.85 -1.25 -11.57
CA GLU A 122 -16.75 -2.50 -12.33
C GLU A 122 -16.64 -3.74 -11.43
N SER A 123 -16.15 -3.55 -10.22
CA SER A 123 -15.87 -4.65 -9.29
C SER A 123 -16.17 -4.30 -7.84
N SER A 124 -15.80 -5.16 -6.92
CA SER A 124 -15.99 -4.99 -5.49
C SER A 124 -14.69 -4.70 -4.77
N ARG A 125 -14.80 -4.00 -3.64
CA ARG A 125 -13.66 -3.84 -2.73
C ARG A 125 -13.24 -5.19 -2.16
N ILE A 126 -11.94 -5.29 -1.85
CA ILE A 126 -11.36 -6.42 -1.12
C ILE A 126 -12.14 -6.61 0.18
N LYS A 127 -12.60 -7.84 0.41
CA LYS A 127 -13.42 -8.15 1.60
C LYS A 127 -12.61 -7.95 2.88
N ILE A 128 -13.18 -7.31 3.87
CA ILE A 128 -12.53 -7.05 5.17
C ILE A 128 -11.96 -8.34 5.80
N LYS A 129 -12.66 -9.47 5.66
CA LYS A 129 -12.18 -10.76 6.18
C LYS A 129 -10.84 -11.18 5.56
N TRP A 130 -10.61 -10.89 4.28
CA TRP A 130 -9.36 -11.18 3.59
C TRP A 130 -8.26 -10.23 4.01
N THR A 131 -8.56 -8.92 4.09
CA THR A 131 -7.62 -7.92 4.62
C THR A 131 -7.14 -8.28 6.02
N ARG A 132 -8.07 -8.72 6.90
CA ARG A 132 -7.73 -9.16 8.25
C ARG A 132 -6.89 -10.44 8.28
N ALA A 133 -7.20 -11.42 7.43
CA ALA A 133 -6.40 -12.64 7.30
C ALA A 133 -4.96 -12.32 6.87
N LEU A 134 -4.79 -11.50 5.83
CA LEU A 134 -3.49 -11.04 5.33
C LEU A 134 -2.70 -10.29 6.39
N LEU A 135 -3.35 -9.34 7.07
CA LEU A 135 -2.71 -8.57 8.15
C LEU A 135 -2.26 -9.49 9.30
N ASN A 136 -3.13 -10.39 9.75
CA ASN A 136 -2.80 -11.32 10.82
C ASN A 136 -1.64 -12.24 10.43
N ALA A 137 -1.64 -12.79 9.20
CA ALA A 137 -0.57 -13.64 8.71
C ALA A 137 0.77 -12.88 8.65
N ALA A 138 0.76 -11.61 8.16
CA ALA A 138 1.94 -10.77 8.14
C ALA A 138 2.49 -10.48 9.55
N LEU A 139 1.62 -10.15 10.51
CA LEU A 139 2.03 -9.82 11.88
C LEU A 139 2.49 -11.02 12.69
N LYS A 140 1.91 -12.21 12.46
CA LYS A 140 2.28 -13.46 13.14
C LYS A 140 3.53 -14.13 12.58
N GLY A 141 3.95 -13.77 11.35
CA GLY A 141 5.04 -14.42 10.66
C GLY A 141 4.60 -15.66 9.84
N ASP A 142 3.30 -15.91 9.70
CA ASP A 142 2.75 -17.04 8.94
C ASP A 142 3.14 -17.00 7.44
N LEU A 143 3.63 -15.84 6.98
CA LEU A 143 4.11 -15.64 5.60
C LEU A 143 5.62 -15.85 5.44
N ASP A 144 6.37 -16.19 6.48
CA ASP A 144 7.83 -16.25 6.40
C ASP A 144 8.31 -17.41 5.50
N ASP A 145 7.60 -18.52 5.49
CA ASP A 145 7.89 -19.70 4.67
C ASP A 145 7.09 -19.76 3.36
N VAL A 146 6.27 -18.74 3.08
CA VAL A 146 5.48 -18.67 1.84
C VAL A 146 6.36 -18.21 0.68
N VAL A 147 6.14 -18.78 -0.50
CA VAL A 147 6.79 -18.32 -1.73
C VAL A 147 6.23 -16.94 -2.12
N PHE A 148 7.13 -16.00 -2.42
CA PHE A 148 6.77 -14.71 -2.96
C PHE A 148 7.13 -14.60 -4.43
N VAL A 149 6.26 -13.98 -5.21
CA VAL A 149 6.52 -13.62 -6.60
C VAL A 149 6.67 -12.11 -6.72
N LYS A 150 7.51 -11.66 -7.65
CA LYS A 150 7.74 -10.25 -7.88
C LYS A 150 6.69 -9.67 -8.83
N ASP A 151 5.99 -8.63 -8.40
CA ASP A 151 5.11 -7.87 -9.29
C ASP A 151 5.92 -7.23 -10.42
N ARG A 152 5.43 -7.35 -11.65
CA ARG A 152 6.19 -6.95 -12.85
C ARG A 152 6.33 -5.44 -13.00
N ARG A 153 5.36 -4.64 -12.51
CA ARG A 153 5.34 -3.17 -12.67
C ARG A 153 5.85 -2.45 -11.45
N PHE A 154 5.36 -2.84 -10.27
CA PHE A 154 5.70 -2.17 -9.01
C PHE A 154 6.88 -2.82 -8.29
N GLY A 155 7.33 -3.98 -8.75
CA GLY A 155 8.47 -4.68 -8.17
C GLY A 155 8.24 -5.24 -6.77
N PHE A 156 7.01 -5.22 -6.27
CA PHE A 156 6.66 -5.72 -4.94
C PHE A 156 6.85 -7.23 -4.82
N SER A 157 7.17 -7.69 -3.62
CA SER A 157 7.09 -9.11 -3.30
C SER A 157 5.69 -9.45 -2.82
N VAL A 158 4.99 -10.30 -3.58
CA VAL A 158 3.58 -10.67 -3.34
C VAL A 158 3.53 -12.14 -2.96
N PRO A 159 2.88 -12.52 -1.83
CA PRO A 159 2.76 -13.92 -1.44
C PRO A 159 1.90 -14.68 -2.44
N THR A 160 2.23 -15.95 -2.69
CA THR A 160 1.46 -16.81 -3.60
C THR A 160 0.24 -17.44 -2.94
N THR A 161 0.26 -17.57 -1.61
CA THR A 161 -0.82 -18.14 -0.82
C THR A 161 -0.95 -17.41 0.52
N CYS A 162 -2.15 -17.42 1.09
CA CYS A 162 -2.40 -17.00 2.47
C CYS A 162 -3.67 -17.71 2.98
N GLU A 163 -3.61 -18.31 4.14
CA GLU A 163 -4.75 -19.01 4.74
C GLU A 163 -5.99 -18.09 4.85
N GLY A 164 -7.14 -18.59 4.45
CA GLY A 164 -8.40 -17.84 4.48
C GLY A 164 -8.58 -16.82 3.37
N VAL A 165 -7.63 -16.72 2.43
CA VAL A 165 -7.66 -15.81 1.28
C VAL A 165 -7.59 -16.61 -0.02
N PRO A 166 -8.45 -16.38 -1.01
CA PRO A 166 -8.32 -17.04 -2.31
C PRO A 166 -7.01 -16.64 -3.00
N ASP A 167 -6.23 -17.61 -3.48
CA ASP A 167 -4.91 -17.36 -4.06
C ASP A 167 -4.95 -16.44 -5.29
N ASN A 168 -6.02 -16.54 -6.10
CA ASN A 168 -6.16 -15.73 -7.31
C ASN A 168 -6.23 -14.23 -7.04
N ILE A 169 -6.74 -13.80 -5.87
CA ILE A 169 -6.81 -12.36 -5.57
C ILE A 169 -5.45 -11.78 -5.18
N LEU A 170 -4.51 -12.63 -4.76
CA LEU A 170 -3.14 -12.19 -4.44
C LEU A 170 -2.40 -11.76 -5.72
N GLN A 171 -2.83 -12.26 -6.87
CA GLN A 171 -2.31 -11.90 -8.19
C GLN A 171 -3.38 -11.13 -8.97
N PRO A 172 -3.50 -9.80 -8.83
CA PRO A 172 -4.64 -9.03 -9.36
C PRO A 172 -4.91 -9.25 -10.84
N ARG A 173 -3.87 -9.38 -11.65
CA ARG A 173 -4.01 -9.64 -13.08
C ARG A 173 -4.84 -10.89 -13.37
N GLU A 174 -4.73 -11.93 -12.52
CA GLU A 174 -5.47 -13.18 -12.72
C GLU A 174 -6.97 -13.05 -12.45
N THR A 175 -7.38 -12.03 -11.72
CA THR A 175 -8.79 -11.77 -11.40
C THR A 175 -9.54 -11.01 -12.51
N TRP A 176 -8.81 -10.35 -13.43
CA TRP A 176 -9.44 -9.59 -14.51
C TRP A 176 -9.82 -10.51 -15.68
N ASN A 177 -11.02 -10.33 -16.22
CA ASN A 177 -11.45 -11.04 -17.42
C ASN A 177 -10.64 -10.60 -18.66
N ASP A 178 -10.39 -9.30 -18.78
CA ASP A 178 -9.57 -8.71 -19.84
C ASP A 178 -8.18 -8.35 -19.29
N LYS A 179 -7.21 -9.21 -19.60
CA LYS A 179 -5.80 -9.04 -19.18
C LYS A 179 -5.15 -7.80 -19.82
N LYS A 180 -5.53 -7.47 -21.05
CA LYS A 180 -5.03 -6.29 -21.75
C LYS A 180 -5.55 -5.00 -21.10
N LYS A 181 -6.82 -5.00 -20.70
CA LYS A 181 -7.38 -3.87 -19.94
C LYS A 181 -6.66 -3.71 -18.60
N PHE A 182 -6.39 -4.81 -17.87
CA PHE A 182 -5.57 -4.77 -16.65
C PHE A 182 -4.21 -4.12 -16.93
N ASP A 183 -3.51 -4.59 -17.96
CA ASP A 183 -2.17 -4.11 -18.31
C ASP A 183 -2.17 -2.60 -18.60
N ASN A 184 -3.16 -2.10 -19.34
CA ASN A 184 -3.31 -0.68 -19.63
C ASN A 184 -3.55 0.16 -18.37
N VAL A 185 -4.42 -0.33 -17.47
CA VAL A 185 -4.77 0.37 -16.22
C VAL A 185 -3.59 0.35 -15.24
N ALA A 186 -2.87 -0.76 -15.16
CA ALA A 186 -1.68 -0.88 -14.32
C ALA A 186 -0.53 0.03 -14.83
N ASP A 187 -0.36 0.15 -16.16
CA ASP A 187 0.58 1.10 -16.76
C ASP A 187 0.17 2.55 -16.53
N LEU A 188 -1.13 2.85 -16.52
CA LEU A 188 -1.63 4.18 -16.17
C LEU A 188 -1.24 4.53 -14.73
N LEU A 189 -1.49 3.63 -13.78
CA LEU A 189 -1.12 3.87 -12.39
C LEU A 189 0.40 3.99 -12.23
N ALA A 190 1.19 3.16 -12.92
CA ALA A 190 2.65 3.27 -12.91
C ALA A 190 3.13 4.65 -13.39
N ARG A 191 2.56 5.18 -14.48
CA ARG A 191 2.85 6.55 -14.96
C ARG A 191 2.49 7.60 -13.91
N MET A 192 1.33 7.50 -13.27
CA MET A 192 0.93 8.45 -12.22
C MET A 192 1.93 8.48 -11.05
N PHE A 193 2.46 7.32 -10.64
CA PHE A 193 3.52 7.25 -9.63
C PHE A 193 4.79 7.94 -10.10
N ILE A 194 5.25 7.65 -11.31
CA ILE A 194 6.47 8.24 -11.90
C ILE A 194 6.33 9.76 -11.98
N GLU A 195 5.23 10.25 -12.54
CA GLU A 195 4.95 11.68 -12.68
C GLU A 195 4.87 12.39 -11.33
N ASN A 196 4.16 11.78 -10.35
CA ASN A 196 4.09 12.34 -9.00
C ASN A 196 5.46 12.42 -8.34
N PHE A 197 6.33 11.44 -8.57
CA PHE A 197 7.64 11.35 -7.90
C PHE A 197 8.67 12.33 -8.47
N GLU A 198 8.48 12.86 -9.69
CA GLU A 198 9.41 13.79 -10.33
C GLU A 198 9.80 14.98 -9.44
N GLN A 199 8.84 15.53 -8.68
CA GLN A 199 9.05 16.67 -7.79
C GLN A 199 9.89 16.34 -6.55
N TYR A 200 10.17 15.06 -6.28
CA TYR A 200 10.90 14.60 -5.09
C TYR A 200 12.27 14.00 -5.41
N LYS A 201 12.69 13.98 -6.66
CA LYS A 201 13.96 13.37 -7.10
C LYS A 201 15.17 13.96 -6.37
N GLU A 202 15.13 15.27 -6.10
CA GLU A 202 16.18 15.91 -5.33
C GLU A 202 16.16 15.45 -3.87
N GLY A 203 17.27 14.90 -3.40
CA GLY A 203 17.46 14.48 -2.01
C GLY A 203 17.01 13.05 -1.68
N VAL A 204 16.63 12.23 -2.68
CA VAL A 204 16.46 10.79 -2.52
C VAL A 204 17.65 10.04 -3.16
N SER A 205 17.96 8.86 -2.62
CA SER A 205 19.05 8.03 -3.14
C SER A 205 18.68 7.33 -4.46
N ASP A 206 19.71 6.89 -5.21
CA ASP A 206 19.52 6.14 -6.46
C ASP A 206 18.78 4.82 -6.23
N GLU A 207 18.96 4.19 -5.06
CA GLU A 207 18.24 2.96 -4.69
C GLU A 207 16.74 3.21 -4.52
N VAL A 208 16.36 4.34 -3.91
CA VAL A 208 14.95 4.74 -3.81
C VAL A 208 14.40 5.06 -5.20
N MET A 209 15.15 5.78 -6.02
CA MET A 209 14.75 6.07 -7.42
C MET A 209 14.58 4.79 -8.24
N SER A 210 15.45 3.79 -8.07
CA SER A 210 15.35 2.50 -8.76
C SER A 210 14.15 1.64 -8.32
N SER A 211 13.50 2.01 -7.22
CA SER A 211 12.26 1.40 -6.74
C SER A 211 11.00 1.95 -7.42
N SER A 212 11.16 2.88 -8.37
CA SER A 212 10.07 3.41 -9.19
C SER A 212 9.37 2.29 -9.97
N PRO A 213 8.04 2.34 -10.12
CA PRO A 213 7.34 1.46 -11.03
C PRO A 213 7.83 1.58 -12.47
N ILE A 214 7.62 0.54 -13.26
CA ILE A 214 7.93 0.52 -14.69
C ILE A 214 6.67 0.41 -15.54
N VAL A 215 6.69 1.04 -16.71
CA VAL A 215 5.62 0.92 -17.72
C VAL A 215 6.02 -0.18 -18.70
N LEU A 216 5.22 -1.23 -18.81
CA LEU A 216 5.54 -2.40 -19.65
C LEU A 216 4.98 -2.30 -21.07
N GLY A 217 3.97 -1.46 -21.30
CA GLY A 217 3.15 -1.48 -22.51
C GLY A 217 2.12 -2.63 -22.51
N SER A 218 1.17 -2.56 -23.43
CA SER A 218 0.23 -3.67 -23.66
C SER A 218 0.95 -4.77 -24.44
N GLN A 219 1.07 -5.92 -23.87
CA GLN A 219 1.55 -7.15 -24.54
C GLN A 219 0.40 -7.94 -25.14
#